data_e5b5c160698686121ddcbe4ad91fc885
#
_entry.id   e5b5c160698686121ddcbe4ad91fc885
#
_cell.length_a   1.000
_cell.length_b   1.000
_cell.length_c   1.000
_cell.angle_alpha   90.00
_cell.angle_beta   90.00
_cell.angle_gamma   90.00
#
_symmetry.space_group_name_H-M   'P 1'
#
loop_
_entity.id
_entity.type
_entity.pdbx_description
1 polymer ?
#
loop_
_entity_poly.entity_id
_entity_poly.type
_entity_poly.pdbx_seq_one_letter_code
_entity_poly.pdbx_strand_id
1 'polypeptide(L)'
;MKKFLFFAICVMAAVFAGCDHEEPATSNKVETGAVTEITRSTALFHGTVNVDISTYNDVEFGIMIAESKEELNAREGDMFDAKVLIGKEFKLEIGNLSLSTSYYYCAWLLLNNTQYEFGSIKDFNTLGASAPIVTTLEATEIYLDSARVGGNIIDDGGSKVVEYGVCYSTSTNPDISDSKIVCESGVGEFMCDLTDLTRNTKYYVRAYATNSIGTAYGNEIKFTTRDKIQTEAVDLGLSVKWANMNVGADFPEDYGDYFAWGETTTKETYDWSTYKWCNGSVHTITKYCTDSSYGTVDNKTVLDASDDAAAVNWGGAWRMPTKEEQDELCNNCTWTWITQNGENGYKVTGTNGNSIFLPAAGLRSDSSLYYAGSNGGYWSSSLLTDNTGGAYFLFFSSSDVDWYSYYRFSGHSVRPVCP
;
A
#
# COMPACT_ATOMS: atom_id res chain seq x y z
N MET A 1 18.93 2.21 35.81
CA MET A 1 20.40 2.29 36.04
C MET A 1 20.64 2.86 37.45
N LYS A 2 21.05 2.02 38.37
CA LYS A 2 21.51 2.48 39.69
C LYS A 2 23.03 2.42 39.65
N LYS A 3 23.70 3.59 39.53
CA LYS A 3 25.14 3.67 39.77
C LYS A 3 25.35 3.63 41.27
N PHE A 4 25.89 2.56 41.79
CA PHE A 4 26.36 2.48 43.16
C PHE A 4 27.79 3.01 43.21
N LEU A 5 27.94 4.19 43.81
CA LEU A 5 29.25 4.74 44.11
C LEU A 5 29.74 4.05 45.39
N PHE A 6 30.70 3.15 45.30
CA PHE A 6 31.37 2.57 46.46
C PHE A 6 32.36 3.58 47.03
N PHE A 7 32.11 4.09 48.22
CA PHE A 7 33.10 4.81 48.99
C PHE A 7 34.13 3.82 49.57
N ALA A 8 35.31 3.75 48.93
CA ALA A 8 36.45 3.03 49.47
C ALA A 8 37.03 3.79 50.68
N ILE A 9 36.99 3.18 51.88
CA ILE A 9 37.77 3.64 53.02
C ILE A 9 39.21 3.21 52.75
N CYS A 10 40.05 4.16 52.29
CA CYS A 10 41.50 3.95 52.15
C CYS A 10 42.16 3.91 53.54
N VAL A 11 42.69 2.75 53.88
CA VAL A 11 43.80 2.67 54.85
C VAL A 11 45.09 2.69 54.06
N MET A 12 45.85 3.78 54.15
CA MET A 12 47.18 3.89 53.55
C MET A 12 48.16 2.93 54.25
N ALA A 13 48.73 2.04 53.47
CA ALA A 13 50.07 1.50 53.75
C ALA A 13 50.85 1.49 52.41
N ALA A 14 51.78 2.45 52.30
CA ALA A 14 52.69 2.52 51.18
C ALA A 14 53.75 1.44 51.33
N VAL A 15 53.83 0.52 50.34
CA VAL A 15 55.04 -0.25 50.05
C VAL A 15 55.19 -0.33 48.54
N PHE A 16 56.31 0.20 48.05
CA PHE A 16 56.74 0.05 46.66
C PHE A 16 57.09 -1.40 46.36
N ALA A 17 56.41 -2.05 45.41
CA ALA A 17 56.92 -3.19 44.66
C ALA A 17 56.12 -3.38 43.37
N GLY A 18 56.77 -3.62 42.32
CA GLY A 18 56.48 -4.05 40.94
C GLY A 18 55.00 -4.23 40.51
N CYS A 19 54.66 -3.63 39.39
CA CYS A 19 53.40 -3.86 38.64
C CYS A 19 53.38 -5.30 38.07
N ASP A 20 52.94 -6.25 38.88
CA ASP A 20 52.28 -7.42 38.39
C ASP A 20 50.78 -7.20 38.59
N HIS A 21 50.01 -6.95 37.54
CA HIS A 21 48.53 -6.91 37.58
C HIS A 21 48.06 -8.35 37.84
N GLU A 22 47.95 -8.75 39.11
CA GLU A 22 47.21 -9.97 39.48
C GLU A 22 45.75 -9.78 39.08
N GLU A 23 45.23 -10.68 38.24
CA GLU A 23 43.81 -10.74 37.99
C GLU A 23 43.07 -10.99 39.30
N PRO A 24 41.93 -10.28 39.55
CA PRO A 24 41.20 -10.44 40.80
C PRO A 24 40.75 -11.90 40.93
N ALA A 25 40.86 -12.44 42.13
CA ALA A 25 40.50 -13.84 42.41
C ALA A 25 39.05 -14.14 41.98
N THR A 26 38.91 -15.20 41.16
CA THR A 26 37.58 -15.68 40.73
C THR A 26 37.00 -16.64 41.78
N SER A 27 35.71 -16.52 42.02
CA SER A 27 34.98 -17.42 42.91
C SER A 27 34.54 -18.69 42.18
N ASN A 28 34.56 -19.83 42.82
CA ASN A 28 33.95 -21.08 42.34
C ASN A 28 32.45 -21.19 42.71
N LYS A 29 31.89 -20.20 43.42
CA LYS A 29 30.47 -20.17 43.79
C LYS A 29 29.57 -19.66 42.65
N VAL A 30 30.11 -18.86 41.73
CA VAL A 30 29.44 -18.39 40.55
C VAL A 30 30.34 -18.52 39.32
N GLU A 31 29.82 -18.94 38.21
CA GLU A 31 30.55 -19.12 36.96
C GLU A 31 29.98 -18.24 35.86
N THR A 32 30.86 -17.51 35.16
CA THR A 32 30.51 -16.76 33.95
C THR A 32 30.32 -17.69 32.77
N GLY A 33 29.11 -17.80 32.27
CA GLY A 33 28.78 -18.60 31.11
C GLY A 33 29.16 -17.94 29.79
N ALA A 34 28.66 -18.50 28.71
CA ALA A 34 28.82 -17.91 27.37
C ALA A 34 27.88 -16.71 27.18
N VAL A 35 28.15 -15.86 26.21
CA VAL A 35 27.22 -14.89 25.64
C VAL A 35 26.74 -15.40 24.29
N THR A 36 25.45 -15.27 24.01
CA THR A 36 24.78 -15.72 22.79
C THR A 36 23.84 -14.64 22.26
N GLU A 37 23.25 -14.85 21.12
CA GLU A 37 22.27 -13.92 20.52
C GLU A 37 22.77 -12.47 20.48
N ILE A 38 24.06 -12.30 20.13
CA ILE A 38 24.71 -11.00 20.07
C ILE A 38 24.14 -10.25 18.87
N THR A 39 23.59 -9.07 19.13
CA THR A 39 23.11 -8.13 18.13
C THR A 39 23.94 -6.84 18.12
N ARG A 40 23.46 -5.79 17.52
CA ARG A 40 24.07 -4.45 17.54
C ARG A 40 23.92 -3.74 18.91
N SER A 41 22.86 -4.09 19.65
CA SER A 41 22.50 -3.38 20.88
C SER A 41 22.03 -4.28 22.01
N THR A 42 22.00 -5.61 21.83
CA THR A 42 21.59 -6.59 22.84
C THR A 42 22.51 -7.80 22.82
N ALA A 43 22.60 -8.52 23.94
CA ALA A 43 23.22 -9.82 24.03
C ALA A 43 22.58 -10.66 25.15
N LEU A 44 22.51 -11.98 24.98
CA LEU A 44 22.01 -12.92 25.98
C LEU A 44 23.17 -13.56 26.73
N PHE A 45 23.26 -13.29 28.01
CA PHE A 45 24.31 -13.78 28.91
C PHE A 45 23.82 -15.00 29.67
N HIS A 46 24.75 -15.90 29.93
CA HIS A 46 24.51 -17.09 30.73
C HIS A 46 25.41 -17.10 31.97
N GLY A 47 24.93 -17.65 33.07
CA GLY A 47 25.70 -17.83 34.28
C GLY A 47 25.23 -19.03 35.08
N THR A 48 26.10 -19.51 35.99
CA THR A 48 25.79 -20.67 36.86
C THR A 48 26.08 -20.32 38.30
N VAL A 49 25.13 -20.60 39.20
CA VAL A 49 25.28 -20.47 40.65
C VAL A 49 25.58 -21.85 41.24
N ASN A 50 26.77 -22.04 41.75
CA ASN A 50 27.31 -23.32 42.20
C ASN A 50 27.08 -23.61 43.70
N VAL A 51 26.32 -22.76 44.39
CA VAL A 51 25.93 -22.96 45.80
C VAL A 51 24.48 -23.39 45.93
N ASP A 52 24.15 -24.06 47.04
CA ASP A 52 22.77 -24.30 47.40
C ASP A 52 22.13 -23.05 47.97
N ILE A 53 21.38 -22.33 47.12
CA ILE A 53 20.75 -21.06 47.47
C ILE A 53 19.73 -21.15 48.60
N SER A 54 19.18 -22.36 48.87
CA SER A 54 18.21 -22.57 49.96
C SER A 54 18.80 -22.40 51.36
N THR A 55 20.12 -22.40 51.48
CA THR A 55 20.85 -22.20 52.72
C THR A 55 21.07 -20.73 53.10
N TYR A 56 20.66 -19.78 52.21
CA TYR A 56 20.85 -18.34 52.39
C TYR A 56 19.49 -17.64 52.50
N ASN A 57 19.43 -16.57 53.29
CA ASN A 57 18.18 -15.82 53.49
C ASN A 57 17.92 -14.82 52.38
N ASP A 58 18.99 -14.36 51.72
CA ASP A 58 18.91 -13.42 50.61
C ASP A 58 20.00 -13.73 49.58
N VAL A 59 19.59 -13.84 48.32
CA VAL A 59 20.47 -14.22 47.20
C VAL A 59 20.13 -13.36 45.98
N GLU A 60 21.10 -12.57 45.55
CA GLU A 60 21.04 -11.83 44.30
C GLU A 60 22.15 -12.32 43.36
N PHE A 61 21.90 -12.35 42.07
CA PHE A 61 22.84 -12.77 41.05
C PHE A 61 22.56 -12.10 39.72
N GLY A 62 23.58 -12.06 38.89
CA GLY A 62 23.45 -11.42 37.59
C GLY A 62 24.74 -11.30 36.80
N ILE A 63 24.80 -10.31 35.91
CA ILE A 63 25.95 -10.01 35.09
C ILE A 63 26.43 -8.57 35.39
N MET A 64 27.72 -8.40 35.50
CA MET A 64 28.42 -7.12 35.47
C MET A 64 29.09 -6.95 34.14
N ILE A 65 28.96 -5.79 33.51
CA ILE A 65 29.50 -5.48 32.16
C ILE A 65 30.22 -4.12 32.17
N ALA A 66 31.29 -4.00 31.43
CA ALA A 66 32.03 -2.75 31.23
C ALA A 66 32.64 -2.71 29.83
N GLU A 67 33.00 -1.52 29.33
CA GLU A 67 33.71 -1.35 28.05
C GLU A 67 35.23 -1.56 28.21
N SER A 68 35.79 -1.59 29.44
CA SER A 68 37.17 -1.93 29.67
C SER A 68 37.34 -3.06 30.69
N LYS A 69 38.42 -3.86 30.52
CA LYS A 69 38.74 -4.92 31.46
C LYS A 69 39.21 -4.34 32.82
N GLU A 70 39.81 -3.17 32.82
CA GLU A 70 40.25 -2.44 33.97
C GLU A 70 39.10 -2.04 34.88
N GLU A 71 38.01 -1.47 34.32
CA GLU A 71 36.78 -1.14 35.08
C GLU A 71 36.17 -2.41 35.70
N LEU A 72 36.12 -3.49 34.93
CA LEU A 72 35.56 -4.74 35.43
C LEU A 72 36.43 -5.37 36.52
N ASN A 73 37.76 -5.27 36.41
CA ASN A 73 38.70 -5.69 37.44
C ASN A 73 38.55 -4.83 38.75
N ALA A 74 38.31 -3.53 38.58
CA ALA A 74 38.04 -2.62 39.69
C ALA A 74 36.62 -2.80 40.31
N ARG A 75 35.77 -3.64 39.67
CA ARG A 75 34.36 -3.82 40.07
C ARG A 75 33.50 -2.55 39.90
N GLU A 76 33.83 -1.74 38.91
CA GLU A 76 33.15 -0.47 38.57
C GLU A 76 32.19 -0.58 37.39
N GLY A 77 31.99 -1.77 36.81
CA GLY A 77 31.06 -2.02 35.70
C GLY A 77 29.59 -1.87 36.11
N ASP A 78 28.73 -1.75 35.09
CA ASP A 78 27.29 -1.72 35.30
C ASP A 78 26.78 -3.13 35.67
N MET A 79 26.00 -3.21 36.76
CA MET A 79 25.42 -4.47 37.26
C MET A 79 23.97 -4.64 36.81
N PHE A 80 23.63 -5.83 36.34
CA PHE A 80 22.32 -6.23 35.91
C PHE A 80 21.87 -7.48 36.65
N ASP A 81 20.68 -7.44 37.26
CA ASP A 81 20.13 -8.51 38.07
C ASP A 81 19.42 -9.53 37.19
N ALA A 82 19.73 -10.80 37.36
CA ALA A 82 18.93 -11.89 36.84
C ALA A 82 17.88 -12.30 37.88
N LYS A 83 16.66 -12.58 37.45
CA LYS A 83 15.53 -12.82 38.35
C LYS A 83 15.08 -14.28 38.44
N VAL A 84 15.59 -15.13 37.55
CA VAL A 84 15.15 -16.51 37.45
C VAL A 84 16.35 -17.44 37.40
N LEU A 85 16.38 -18.42 38.29
CA LEU A 85 17.34 -19.52 38.31
C LEU A 85 16.62 -20.82 37.93
N ILE A 86 17.10 -21.50 36.89
CA ILE A 86 16.57 -22.81 36.45
C ILE A 86 17.62 -23.87 36.78
N GLY A 87 17.37 -24.62 37.86
CA GLY A 87 18.39 -25.48 38.45
C GLY A 87 19.51 -24.62 39.03
N LYS A 88 20.68 -24.61 38.40
CA LYS A 88 21.84 -23.75 38.75
C LYS A 88 22.12 -22.65 37.75
N GLU A 89 21.39 -22.63 36.63
CA GLU A 89 21.68 -21.72 35.50
C GLU A 89 20.73 -20.52 35.50
N PHE A 90 21.23 -19.37 35.11
CA PHE A 90 20.44 -18.19 34.79
C PHE A 90 20.80 -17.66 33.41
N LYS A 91 19.83 -16.96 32.81
CA LYS A 91 19.99 -16.21 31.57
C LYS A 91 19.56 -14.77 31.78
N LEU A 92 20.25 -13.85 31.14
CA LEU A 92 19.95 -12.44 31.23
C LEU A 92 20.20 -11.77 29.89
N GLU A 93 19.17 -11.17 29.32
CA GLU A 93 19.32 -10.30 28.14
C GLU A 93 19.66 -8.88 28.62
N ILE A 94 20.74 -8.31 28.09
CA ILE A 94 21.13 -6.93 28.32
C ILE A 94 21.00 -6.16 27.03
N GLY A 95 20.28 -5.06 27.05
CA GLY A 95 20.05 -4.15 25.93
C GLY A 95 20.73 -2.80 26.10
N ASN A 96 20.51 -1.92 25.11
CA ASN A 96 21.12 -0.59 25.03
C ASN A 96 22.65 -0.59 24.98
N LEU A 97 23.25 -1.65 24.44
CA LEU A 97 24.68 -1.72 24.17
C LEU A 97 25.03 -0.84 22.95
N SER A 98 26.22 -0.26 22.97
CA SER A 98 26.77 0.47 21.81
C SER A 98 27.13 -0.51 20.70
N LEU A 99 26.86 -0.15 19.47
CA LEU A 99 27.21 -0.99 18.30
C LEU A 99 28.75 -1.00 18.07
N SER A 100 29.25 -2.09 17.48
CA SER A 100 30.68 -2.26 17.16
C SER A 100 31.62 -2.02 18.35
N THR A 101 31.16 -2.37 19.56
CA THR A 101 31.86 -2.09 20.81
C THR A 101 32.28 -3.39 21.48
N SER A 102 33.51 -3.41 21.98
CA SER A 102 34.02 -4.50 22.81
C SER A 102 33.56 -4.32 24.24
N TYR A 103 32.99 -5.35 24.81
CA TYR A 103 32.57 -5.39 26.19
C TYR A 103 33.25 -6.54 26.93
N TYR A 104 33.55 -6.29 28.20
CA TYR A 104 33.97 -7.30 29.14
C TYR A 104 32.83 -7.58 30.12
N TYR A 105 32.67 -8.83 30.58
CA TYR A 105 31.61 -9.20 31.48
C TYR A 105 32.00 -10.31 32.42
N CYS A 106 31.38 -10.36 33.60
CA CYS A 106 31.45 -11.49 34.51
C CYS A 106 30.10 -11.71 35.22
N ALA A 107 29.85 -12.95 35.59
CA ALA A 107 28.74 -13.24 36.50
C ALA A 107 29.09 -12.79 37.93
N TRP A 108 28.08 -12.31 38.65
CA TRP A 108 28.20 -11.96 40.05
C TRP A 108 27.11 -12.63 40.90
N LEU A 109 27.40 -12.83 42.19
CA LEU A 109 26.52 -13.42 43.19
C LEU A 109 26.71 -12.68 44.51
N LEU A 110 25.60 -12.28 45.11
CA LEU A 110 25.56 -11.68 46.45
C LEU A 110 24.79 -12.61 47.39
N LEU A 111 25.42 -12.97 48.52
CA LEU A 111 24.84 -13.86 49.51
C LEU A 111 24.63 -13.09 50.83
N ASN A 112 23.37 -13.14 51.34
CA ASN A 112 22.96 -12.49 52.62
C ASN A 112 23.36 -11.00 52.70
N ASN A 113 23.40 -10.27 51.60
CA ASN A 113 23.78 -8.86 51.51
C ASN A 113 25.16 -8.53 52.12
N THR A 114 26.10 -9.50 52.12
CA THR A 114 27.37 -9.31 52.85
C THR A 114 28.59 -9.27 51.93
N GLN A 115 28.69 -10.14 50.94
CA GLN A 115 29.88 -10.28 50.10
C GLN A 115 29.49 -10.64 48.66
N TYR A 116 30.05 -9.90 47.73
CA TYR A 116 29.99 -10.24 46.32
C TYR A 116 31.00 -11.31 45.93
N GLU A 117 30.58 -12.27 45.15
CA GLU A 117 31.40 -13.28 44.51
C GLU A 117 31.35 -13.04 43.00
N PHE A 118 32.45 -13.20 42.29
CA PHE A 118 32.53 -12.95 40.87
C PHE A 118 33.14 -14.12 40.11
N GLY A 119 32.56 -14.46 38.98
CA GLY A 119 33.09 -15.41 38.06
C GLY A 119 34.24 -14.83 37.20
N SER A 120 34.79 -15.65 36.32
CA SER A 120 35.86 -15.21 35.40
C SER A 120 35.37 -14.11 34.45
N ILE A 121 36.27 -13.19 34.12
CA ILE A 121 36.00 -12.17 33.10
C ILE A 121 36.10 -12.77 31.71
N LYS A 122 35.09 -12.50 30.90
CA LYS A 122 35.03 -12.84 29.48
C LYS A 122 34.78 -11.59 28.68
N ASP A 123 34.89 -11.65 27.36
CA ASP A 123 34.66 -10.55 26.45
C ASP A 123 33.78 -10.96 25.27
N PHE A 124 33.16 -10.00 24.63
CA PHE A 124 32.46 -10.13 23.35
C PHE A 124 32.43 -8.79 22.64
N ASN A 125 32.04 -8.83 21.35
CA ASN A 125 31.84 -7.63 20.56
C ASN A 125 30.38 -7.59 20.09
N THR A 126 29.73 -6.42 20.22
CA THR A 126 28.47 -6.17 19.53
C THR A 126 28.69 -6.07 18.03
N LEU A 127 27.63 -6.36 17.28
CA LEU A 127 27.69 -6.26 15.81
C LEU A 127 27.85 -4.81 15.37
N GLY A 128 28.56 -4.59 14.28
CA GLY A 128 28.69 -3.30 13.63
C GLY A 128 27.47 -2.93 12.79
N ALA A 129 27.46 -1.68 12.30
CA ALA A 129 26.47 -1.26 11.32
C ALA A 129 26.61 -2.06 10.02
N SER A 130 25.52 -2.27 9.35
CA SER A 130 25.42 -2.95 8.05
C SER A 130 24.51 -2.18 7.10
N ALA A 131 24.45 -2.57 5.84
CA ALA A 131 23.42 -2.09 4.93
C ALA A 131 22.03 -2.48 5.46
N PRO A 132 20.96 -1.75 5.11
CA PRO A 132 19.60 -2.04 5.53
C PRO A 132 19.12 -3.44 5.12
N ILE A 133 18.01 -3.91 5.72
CA ILE A 133 17.28 -5.10 5.24
C ILE A 133 15.97 -4.61 4.68
N VAL A 134 15.71 -4.89 3.41
CA VAL A 134 14.51 -4.45 2.69
C VAL A 134 13.91 -5.61 1.91
N THR A 135 12.57 -5.63 1.81
CA THR A 135 11.81 -6.54 0.95
C THR A 135 10.99 -5.76 -0.04
N THR A 136 10.74 -6.33 -1.23
CA THR A 136 9.87 -5.75 -2.25
C THR A 136 8.47 -6.32 -2.11
N LEU A 137 7.46 -5.46 -2.14
CA LEU A 137 6.04 -5.84 -2.14
C LEU A 137 5.57 -6.11 -3.57
N GLU A 138 4.52 -6.94 -3.70
CA GLU A 138 3.91 -7.22 -5.01
C GLU A 138 3.33 -5.94 -5.64
N ALA A 139 3.37 -5.89 -6.99
CA ALA A 139 2.78 -4.78 -7.74
C ALA A 139 1.25 -4.86 -7.71
N THR A 140 0.62 -3.71 -7.52
CA THR A 140 -0.84 -3.53 -7.53
C THR A 140 -1.22 -2.40 -8.49
N GLU A 141 -2.52 -2.21 -8.74
CA GLU A 141 -3.02 -1.11 -9.58
C GLU A 141 -2.27 -1.01 -10.92
N ILE A 142 -2.12 -2.16 -11.61
CA ILE A 142 -1.40 -2.23 -12.88
C ILE A 142 -2.32 -1.77 -14.01
N TYR A 143 -1.95 -0.66 -14.67
CA TYR A 143 -2.67 -0.06 -15.77
C TYR A 143 -1.86 -0.12 -17.08
N LEU A 144 -2.25 0.69 -18.08
CA LEU A 144 -1.56 0.76 -19.38
C LEU A 144 -0.14 1.30 -19.28
N ASP A 145 0.04 2.33 -18.46
CA ASP A 145 1.25 3.16 -18.35
C ASP A 145 1.69 3.41 -16.92
N SER A 146 1.06 2.74 -15.97
CA SER A 146 1.34 2.92 -14.55
C SER A 146 1.15 1.64 -13.75
N ALA A 147 1.78 1.60 -12.57
CA ALA A 147 1.60 0.54 -11.57
C ALA A 147 1.97 1.08 -10.19
N ARG A 148 1.40 0.51 -9.14
CA ARG A 148 1.75 0.81 -7.75
C ARG A 148 2.60 -0.30 -7.19
N VAL A 149 3.78 0.05 -6.69
CA VAL A 149 4.80 -0.88 -6.18
C VAL A 149 5.39 -0.34 -4.88
N GLY A 150 6.04 -1.18 -4.09
CA GLY A 150 6.62 -0.71 -2.85
C GLY A 150 7.59 -1.69 -2.21
N GLY A 151 7.91 -1.42 -0.96
CA GLY A 151 8.78 -2.25 -0.16
C GLY A 151 8.55 -2.10 1.33
N ASN A 152 9.24 -2.91 2.11
CA ASN A 152 9.26 -2.81 3.55
C ASN A 152 10.72 -2.82 4.05
N ILE A 153 11.12 -1.76 4.75
CA ILE A 153 12.43 -1.67 5.42
C ILE A 153 12.29 -2.32 6.79
N ILE A 154 12.84 -3.53 6.93
CA ILE A 154 12.75 -4.36 8.14
C ILE A 154 13.76 -3.90 9.19
N ASP A 155 14.97 -3.49 8.76
CA ASP A 155 16.08 -3.10 9.64
C ASP A 155 16.91 -2.00 8.92
N ASP A 156 17.22 -0.92 9.62
CA ASP A 156 18.04 0.17 9.10
C ASP A 156 19.56 -0.17 9.07
N GLY A 157 19.93 -1.32 9.60
CA GLY A 157 21.33 -1.74 9.69
C GLY A 157 22.10 -1.11 10.84
N GLY A 158 21.42 -0.44 11.77
CA GLY A 158 22.07 0.32 12.85
C GLY A 158 22.68 1.64 12.37
N SER A 159 22.25 2.11 11.20
CA SER A 159 22.61 3.40 10.64
C SER A 159 21.41 3.97 9.90
N LYS A 160 21.11 5.25 10.13
CA LYS A 160 19.93 5.92 9.56
C LYS A 160 19.85 5.72 8.05
N VAL A 161 18.70 5.26 7.56
CA VAL A 161 18.39 5.22 6.13
C VAL A 161 18.27 6.65 5.60
N VAL A 162 19.04 6.97 4.56
CA VAL A 162 19.12 8.32 3.97
C VAL A 162 18.37 8.43 2.64
N GLU A 163 18.15 7.31 1.95
CA GLU A 163 17.38 7.24 0.71
C GLU A 163 16.76 5.84 0.59
N TYR A 164 15.51 5.78 0.14
CA TYR A 164 14.85 4.53 -0.22
C TYR A 164 13.79 4.75 -1.28
N GLY A 165 13.35 3.67 -1.89
CA GLY A 165 12.37 3.68 -2.95
C GLY A 165 12.33 2.38 -3.73
N VAL A 166 11.99 2.48 -5.01
CA VAL A 166 12.00 1.36 -5.93
C VAL A 166 12.86 1.67 -7.15
N CYS A 167 13.61 0.69 -7.64
CA CYS A 167 14.26 0.72 -8.94
C CYS A 167 13.57 -0.28 -9.86
N TYR A 168 13.46 0.06 -11.15
CA TYR A 168 12.74 -0.74 -12.13
C TYR A 168 13.39 -0.66 -13.52
N SER A 169 13.23 -1.73 -14.28
CA SER A 169 13.78 -1.88 -15.63
C SER A 169 12.98 -2.91 -16.42
N THR A 170 13.13 -2.93 -17.73
CA THR A 170 12.66 -4.04 -18.58
C THR A 170 13.64 -5.24 -18.56
N SER A 171 14.81 -5.06 -17.95
CA SER A 171 15.82 -6.11 -17.72
C SER A 171 15.75 -6.60 -16.27
N THR A 172 16.18 -7.83 -16.03
CA THR A 172 16.24 -8.45 -14.70
C THR A 172 17.27 -7.79 -13.78
N ASN A 173 17.05 -7.91 -12.47
CA ASN A 173 17.91 -7.39 -11.42
C ASN A 173 18.16 -5.87 -11.50
N PRO A 174 17.12 -5.03 -11.59
CA PRO A 174 17.29 -3.59 -11.59
C PRO A 174 18.01 -3.12 -10.33
N ASP A 175 18.83 -2.08 -10.47
CA ASP A 175 19.53 -1.41 -9.39
C ASP A 175 19.34 0.12 -9.45
N ILE A 176 19.94 0.86 -8.53
CA ILE A 176 19.77 2.33 -8.45
C ILE A 176 20.38 3.10 -9.62
N SER A 177 21.07 2.46 -10.55
CA SER A 177 21.56 3.05 -11.81
C SER A 177 20.52 2.96 -12.94
N ASP A 178 19.50 2.10 -12.80
CA ASP A 178 18.34 2.03 -13.67
C ASP A 178 17.33 3.14 -13.33
N SER A 179 16.14 3.05 -13.91
CA SER A 179 15.03 3.96 -13.51
C SER A 179 14.67 3.74 -12.05
N LYS A 180 14.49 4.82 -11.29
CA LYS A 180 14.11 4.75 -9.88
C LYS A 180 13.11 5.83 -9.48
N ILE A 181 12.28 5.49 -8.50
CA ILE A 181 11.44 6.44 -7.74
C ILE A 181 11.97 6.49 -6.32
N VAL A 182 12.32 7.68 -5.86
CA VAL A 182 12.68 7.96 -4.47
C VAL A 182 11.42 8.28 -3.70
N CYS A 183 11.17 7.58 -2.59
CA CYS A 183 10.04 7.82 -1.72
C CYS A 183 10.46 8.65 -0.51
N GLU A 184 9.52 9.38 0.10
CA GLU A 184 9.82 10.23 1.26
C GLU A 184 10.05 9.40 2.54
N SER A 185 10.88 9.91 3.43
CA SER A 185 11.58 9.28 4.55
C SER A 185 10.76 8.42 5.53
N GLY A 186 11.33 7.29 5.98
CA GLY A 186 10.86 6.44 7.09
C GLY A 186 11.47 5.04 7.08
N VAL A 187 11.18 4.28 8.11
CA VAL A 187 11.33 2.82 8.17
C VAL A 187 9.94 2.19 8.15
N GLY A 188 9.82 0.96 7.66
CA GLY A 188 8.55 0.24 7.53
C GLY A 188 8.10 0.13 6.07
N GLU A 189 6.80 -0.09 5.88
CA GLU A 189 6.21 -0.23 4.55
C GLU A 189 6.05 1.12 3.85
N PHE A 190 6.28 1.10 2.53
CA PHE A 190 6.10 2.25 1.64
C PHE A 190 5.57 1.80 0.29
N MET A 191 4.84 2.70 -0.39
CA MET A 191 4.33 2.50 -1.74
C MET A 191 4.71 3.68 -2.62
N CYS A 192 4.98 3.41 -3.89
CA CYS A 192 5.36 4.39 -4.91
C CYS A 192 4.54 4.13 -6.16
N ASP A 193 4.14 5.18 -6.84
CA ASP A 193 3.44 5.11 -8.12
C ASP A 193 4.46 5.22 -9.26
N LEU A 194 4.58 4.17 -10.08
CA LEU A 194 5.30 4.22 -11.34
C LEU A 194 4.38 4.79 -12.41
N THR A 195 4.85 5.80 -13.14
CA THR A 195 4.14 6.44 -14.25
C THR A 195 4.98 6.41 -15.52
N ASP A 196 4.37 6.77 -16.65
CA ASP A 196 5.02 6.84 -17.96
C ASP A 196 5.64 5.50 -18.41
N LEU A 197 5.05 4.39 -17.97
CA LEU A 197 5.46 3.06 -18.38
C LEU A 197 4.99 2.78 -19.82
N THR A 198 5.72 1.94 -20.52
CA THR A 198 5.29 1.45 -21.84
C THR A 198 4.23 0.36 -21.66
N ARG A 199 3.10 0.48 -22.37
CA ARG A 199 2.03 -0.52 -22.36
C ARG A 199 2.51 -1.89 -22.85
N ASN A 200 1.82 -2.94 -22.44
CA ASN A 200 2.10 -4.35 -22.79
C ASN A 200 3.58 -4.73 -22.62
N THR A 201 4.21 -4.16 -21.59
CA THR A 201 5.65 -4.29 -21.35
C THR A 201 5.91 -4.90 -19.98
N LYS A 202 6.78 -5.91 -19.95
CA LYS A 202 7.22 -6.53 -18.71
C LYS A 202 8.27 -5.67 -18.03
N TYR A 203 8.05 -5.38 -16.76
CA TYR A 203 8.96 -4.69 -15.86
C TYR A 203 9.40 -5.60 -14.72
N TYR A 204 10.65 -5.44 -14.32
CA TYR A 204 11.24 -6.01 -13.11
C TYR A 204 11.45 -4.88 -12.12
N VAL A 205 11.15 -5.12 -10.85
CA VAL A 205 11.19 -4.11 -9.79
C VAL A 205 11.87 -4.67 -8.55
N ARG A 206 12.65 -3.82 -7.89
CA ARG A 206 13.20 -4.09 -6.57
C ARG A 206 13.06 -2.85 -5.68
N ALA A 207 12.58 -3.02 -4.48
CA ALA A 207 12.72 -2.01 -3.45
C ALA A 207 14.20 -1.87 -3.07
N TYR A 208 14.63 -0.67 -2.73
CA TYR A 208 15.98 -0.42 -2.23
C TYR A 208 15.96 0.51 -1.02
N ALA A 209 16.99 0.40 -0.19
CA ALA A 209 17.25 1.33 0.91
C ALA A 209 18.76 1.52 1.06
N THR A 210 19.16 2.77 1.33
CA THR A 210 20.57 3.18 1.45
C THR A 210 20.82 3.82 2.81
N ASN A 211 21.84 3.38 3.51
CA ASN A 211 22.40 4.05 4.69
C ASN A 211 23.88 4.41 4.45
N SER A 212 24.61 4.86 5.49
CA SER A 212 26.02 5.24 5.39
C SER A 212 26.95 4.06 5.04
N ILE A 213 26.49 2.81 5.18
CA ILE A 213 27.30 1.60 4.94
C ILE A 213 27.12 1.14 3.49
N GLY A 214 25.93 1.29 2.91
CA GLY A 214 25.65 0.89 1.54
C GLY A 214 24.16 0.81 1.21
N THR A 215 23.89 0.40 -0.03
CA THR A 215 22.54 0.16 -0.55
C THR A 215 22.23 -1.33 -0.51
N ALA A 216 21.05 -1.64 0.01
CA ALA A 216 20.46 -2.98 -0.05
C ALA A 216 19.23 -3.00 -0.95
N TYR A 217 18.93 -4.17 -1.52
CA TYR A 217 17.82 -4.38 -2.43
C TYR A 217 16.96 -5.52 -1.92
N GLY A 218 15.64 -5.37 -2.06
CA GLY A 218 14.68 -6.44 -1.83
C GLY A 218 14.73 -7.53 -2.91
N ASN A 219 13.89 -8.53 -2.75
CA ASN A 219 13.64 -9.54 -3.78
C ASN A 219 13.16 -8.87 -5.08
N GLU A 220 13.51 -9.44 -6.23
CA GLU A 220 12.95 -9.02 -7.50
C GLU A 220 11.51 -9.50 -7.63
N ILE A 221 10.62 -8.60 -8.00
CA ILE A 221 9.27 -8.91 -8.51
C ILE A 221 9.17 -8.52 -9.97
N LYS A 222 8.12 -8.97 -10.63
CA LYS A 222 7.83 -8.61 -12.02
C LYS A 222 6.35 -8.41 -12.22
N PHE A 223 6.00 -7.46 -13.08
CA PHE A 223 4.65 -7.29 -13.59
C PHE A 223 4.69 -6.97 -15.08
N THR A 224 3.53 -7.00 -15.74
CA THR A 224 3.39 -6.55 -17.13
C THR A 224 2.28 -5.51 -17.16
N THR A 225 2.57 -4.33 -17.72
CA THR A 225 1.56 -3.30 -17.95
C THR A 225 0.49 -3.83 -18.88
N ARG A 226 -0.75 -3.36 -18.71
CA ARG A 226 -1.89 -3.84 -19.52
C ARG A 226 -1.76 -3.35 -20.96
N ASP A 227 -2.40 -4.05 -21.87
CA ASP A 227 -2.61 -3.58 -23.26
C ASP A 227 -4.06 -3.14 -23.40
N LYS A 228 -4.33 -2.20 -24.30
CA LYS A 228 -5.67 -1.75 -24.61
C LYS A 228 -6.51 -2.91 -25.14
N ILE A 229 -7.68 -3.12 -24.56
CA ILE A 229 -8.62 -4.11 -25.07
C ILE A 229 -9.30 -3.55 -26.33
N GLN A 230 -9.40 -4.37 -27.38
CA GLN A 230 -10.13 -3.99 -28.57
C GLN A 230 -11.63 -3.90 -28.27
N THR A 231 -12.28 -2.92 -28.89
CA THR A 231 -13.74 -2.80 -28.85
C THR A 231 -14.39 -4.00 -29.54
N GLU A 232 -15.24 -4.71 -28.82
CA GLU A 232 -15.95 -5.90 -29.30
C GLU A 232 -17.46 -5.76 -29.14
N ALA A 233 -18.19 -6.34 -30.07
CA ALA A 233 -19.65 -6.46 -30.01
C ALA A 233 -20.02 -7.80 -29.36
N VAL A 234 -20.50 -7.76 -28.13
CA VAL A 234 -20.88 -8.93 -27.33
C VAL A 234 -22.36 -9.24 -27.61
N ASP A 235 -22.62 -10.42 -28.18
CA ASP A 235 -23.98 -10.94 -28.31
C ASP A 235 -24.47 -11.49 -26.96
N LEU A 236 -25.46 -10.85 -26.37
CA LEU A 236 -26.11 -11.28 -25.13
C LEU A 236 -27.38 -12.10 -25.35
N GLY A 237 -27.71 -12.44 -26.62
CA GLY A 237 -28.98 -13.06 -27.01
C GLY A 237 -30.14 -12.07 -27.03
N LEU A 238 -29.86 -10.77 -27.23
CA LEU A 238 -30.80 -9.66 -27.32
C LEU A 238 -30.98 -9.20 -28.77
N SER A 239 -31.84 -8.24 -29.00
CA SER A 239 -32.10 -7.67 -30.33
C SER A 239 -30.89 -6.98 -30.96
N VAL A 240 -29.96 -6.49 -30.13
CA VAL A 240 -28.69 -5.86 -30.51
C VAL A 240 -27.54 -6.43 -29.73
N LYS A 241 -26.31 -6.30 -30.27
CA LYS A 241 -25.08 -6.59 -29.53
C LYS A 241 -24.62 -5.36 -28.76
N TRP A 242 -24.06 -5.58 -27.56
CA TRP A 242 -23.59 -4.54 -26.67
C TRP A 242 -22.06 -4.47 -26.73
N ALA A 243 -21.54 -3.25 -26.65
CA ALA A 243 -20.08 -3.07 -26.56
C ALA A 243 -19.53 -3.65 -25.24
N ASN A 244 -18.31 -4.16 -25.29
CA ASN A 244 -17.60 -4.67 -24.12
C ASN A 244 -17.13 -3.56 -23.17
N MET A 245 -17.07 -2.28 -23.62
CA MET A 245 -16.63 -1.12 -22.84
C MET A 245 -17.39 0.16 -23.18
N ASN A 246 -17.23 1.21 -22.40
CA ASN A 246 -17.84 2.53 -22.62
C ASN A 246 -17.09 3.32 -23.70
N VAL A 247 -17.74 4.33 -24.27
CA VAL A 247 -17.05 5.32 -25.12
C VAL A 247 -15.98 6.03 -24.29
N GLY A 248 -14.76 6.13 -24.84
CA GLY A 248 -13.61 6.73 -24.14
C GLY A 248 -12.88 5.82 -23.15
N ALA A 249 -13.36 4.58 -22.97
CA ALA A 249 -12.72 3.58 -22.11
C ALA A 249 -11.66 2.76 -22.86
N ASP A 250 -10.62 2.31 -22.15
CA ASP A 250 -9.63 1.36 -22.64
C ASP A 250 -9.87 -0.07 -22.13
N PHE A 251 -10.65 -0.21 -21.05
CA PHE A 251 -11.05 -1.49 -20.45
C PHE A 251 -12.53 -1.53 -20.09
N PRO A 252 -13.11 -2.73 -19.95
CA PRO A 252 -14.53 -2.87 -19.57
C PRO A 252 -14.93 -2.20 -18.27
N GLU A 253 -14.00 -2.09 -17.32
CA GLU A 253 -14.19 -1.49 -16.00
C GLU A 253 -13.99 0.03 -15.98
N ASP A 254 -13.41 0.63 -16.99
CA ASP A 254 -13.23 2.08 -17.05
C ASP A 254 -14.58 2.79 -17.20
N TYR A 255 -14.73 3.91 -16.53
CA TYR A 255 -15.95 4.74 -16.61
C TYR A 255 -16.15 5.34 -18.00
N GLY A 256 -15.05 5.54 -18.76
CA GLY A 256 -15.06 6.19 -20.06
C GLY A 256 -15.36 7.69 -19.95
N ASP A 257 -15.73 8.27 -21.07
CA ASP A 257 -16.10 9.66 -21.21
C ASP A 257 -17.54 9.92 -20.78
N TYR A 258 -17.81 11.14 -20.31
CA TYR A 258 -19.15 11.58 -19.95
C TYR A 258 -19.66 12.56 -21.00
N PHE A 259 -20.89 12.35 -21.44
CA PHE A 259 -21.54 13.18 -22.48
C PHE A 259 -22.84 13.76 -21.96
N ALA A 260 -23.09 15.04 -22.24
CA ALA A 260 -24.45 15.56 -22.16
C ALA A 260 -25.27 14.96 -23.30
N TRP A 261 -26.58 14.76 -23.10
CA TRP A 261 -27.42 14.09 -24.08
C TRP A 261 -27.49 14.84 -25.41
N GLY A 262 -27.14 14.16 -26.53
CA GLY A 262 -27.04 14.78 -27.84
C GLY A 262 -25.78 15.61 -28.06
N GLU A 263 -24.79 15.52 -27.19
CA GLU A 263 -23.43 16.03 -27.39
C GLU A 263 -22.44 14.89 -27.64
N THR A 264 -21.44 15.15 -28.43
CA THR A 264 -20.48 14.13 -28.92
C THR A 264 -19.05 14.39 -28.45
N THR A 265 -18.86 15.43 -27.65
CA THR A 265 -17.59 15.77 -27.01
C THR A 265 -17.80 15.98 -25.50
N THR A 266 -16.76 15.70 -24.74
CA THR A 266 -16.72 15.99 -23.31
C THR A 266 -16.58 17.49 -23.04
N LYS A 267 -16.91 17.91 -21.82
CA LYS A 267 -16.75 19.28 -21.34
C LYS A 267 -16.45 19.33 -19.84
N GLU A 268 -16.01 20.46 -19.33
CA GLU A 268 -15.68 20.62 -17.92
C GLU A 268 -16.90 20.88 -17.05
N THR A 269 -17.90 21.62 -17.57
CA THR A 269 -19.10 22.03 -16.83
C THR A 269 -20.36 21.51 -17.51
N TYR A 270 -21.20 20.81 -16.74
CA TYR A 270 -22.45 20.17 -17.18
C TYR A 270 -23.63 20.89 -16.56
N ASP A 271 -24.13 21.94 -17.21
CA ASP A 271 -25.29 22.73 -16.83
C ASP A 271 -26.04 23.28 -18.06
N TRP A 272 -27.17 23.95 -17.84
CA TRP A 272 -27.95 24.55 -18.92
C TRP A 272 -27.19 25.65 -19.68
N SER A 273 -26.26 26.36 -19.02
CA SER A 273 -25.52 27.45 -19.65
C SER A 273 -24.49 26.96 -20.68
N THR A 274 -24.03 25.72 -20.52
CA THR A 274 -23.04 25.06 -21.37
C THR A 274 -23.66 24.03 -22.32
N TYR A 275 -24.96 23.72 -22.17
CA TYR A 275 -25.62 22.71 -22.96
C TYR A 275 -25.84 23.17 -24.41
N LYS A 276 -25.35 22.39 -25.38
CA LYS A 276 -25.32 22.72 -26.81
C LYS A 276 -26.72 23.04 -27.39
N TRP A 277 -27.75 22.31 -26.97
CA TRP A 277 -29.08 22.33 -27.55
C TRP A 277 -30.07 23.25 -26.83
N CYS A 278 -29.58 24.32 -26.19
CA CYS A 278 -30.38 25.40 -25.63
C CYS A 278 -29.63 26.72 -25.64
N ASN A 279 -30.30 27.81 -25.31
CA ASN A 279 -29.70 29.15 -25.15
C ASN A 279 -29.63 29.50 -23.65
N GLY A 280 -28.97 28.61 -22.85
CA GLY A 280 -28.71 28.82 -21.43
C GLY A 280 -29.85 28.49 -20.46
N SER A 281 -30.98 27.92 -20.93
CA SER A 281 -32.13 27.57 -20.07
C SER A 281 -32.94 26.40 -20.65
N VAL A 282 -33.58 25.62 -19.78
CA VAL A 282 -34.49 24.55 -20.16
C VAL A 282 -35.66 25.05 -21.03
N HIS A 283 -36.05 26.32 -20.94
CA HIS A 283 -37.11 26.95 -21.74
C HIS A 283 -36.63 27.53 -23.08
N THR A 284 -35.39 27.28 -23.46
CA THR A 284 -34.77 27.79 -24.70
C THR A 284 -34.19 26.68 -25.55
N ILE A 285 -34.75 25.47 -25.50
CA ILE A 285 -34.30 24.30 -26.24
C ILE A 285 -34.44 24.54 -27.74
N THR A 286 -33.38 24.22 -28.49
CA THR A 286 -33.27 24.48 -29.93
C THR A 286 -33.39 23.24 -30.81
N LYS A 287 -33.25 22.02 -30.23
CA LYS A 287 -33.36 20.74 -30.94
C LYS A 287 -33.86 19.63 -30.01
N TYR A 288 -34.56 18.64 -30.57
CA TYR A 288 -35.20 17.55 -29.81
C TYR A 288 -36.22 18.09 -28.81
N CYS A 289 -37.20 18.81 -29.32
CA CYS A 289 -38.25 19.46 -28.53
C CYS A 289 -39.62 19.06 -29.05
N THR A 290 -40.51 18.56 -28.17
CA THR A 290 -41.89 18.14 -28.48
C THR A 290 -42.91 19.10 -27.92
N ASP A 291 -42.52 20.05 -27.05
CA ASP A 291 -43.39 21.00 -26.41
C ASP A 291 -42.85 22.45 -26.51
N SER A 292 -43.68 23.35 -27.04
CA SER A 292 -43.33 24.75 -27.27
C SER A 292 -43.05 25.54 -26.00
N SER A 293 -43.45 25.06 -24.83
CA SER A 293 -43.08 25.68 -23.54
C SER A 293 -41.61 25.52 -23.17
N TYR A 294 -40.93 24.59 -23.82
CA TYR A 294 -39.48 24.35 -23.66
C TYR A 294 -38.62 24.95 -24.75
N GLY A 295 -39.18 25.35 -25.90
CA GLY A 295 -38.40 25.98 -26.95
C GLY A 295 -38.91 25.71 -28.36
N THR A 296 -38.00 25.53 -29.33
CA THR A 296 -38.32 25.29 -30.74
C THR A 296 -38.73 23.85 -30.98
N VAL A 297 -39.99 23.59 -31.32
CA VAL A 297 -40.51 22.24 -31.57
C VAL A 297 -40.03 21.71 -32.91
N ASP A 298 -39.36 20.58 -32.90
CA ASP A 298 -38.90 19.79 -34.07
C ASP A 298 -39.49 18.37 -34.06
N ASN A 299 -40.15 17.96 -32.98
CA ASN A 299 -40.77 16.64 -32.78
C ASN A 299 -39.81 15.46 -32.92
N LYS A 300 -38.49 15.66 -32.83
CA LYS A 300 -37.51 14.59 -32.80
C LYS A 300 -37.43 14.00 -31.41
N THR A 301 -37.59 12.69 -31.31
CA THR A 301 -37.60 11.94 -30.05
C THR A 301 -36.41 10.97 -29.89
N VAL A 302 -35.58 10.84 -30.93
CA VAL A 302 -34.37 10.02 -30.92
C VAL A 302 -33.24 10.82 -31.54
N LEU A 303 -32.01 10.64 -31.05
CA LEU A 303 -30.84 11.35 -31.54
C LEU A 303 -30.56 11.05 -33.02
N ASP A 304 -30.26 12.08 -33.81
CA ASP A 304 -29.64 11.93 -35.12
C ASP A 304 -28.21 11.34 -34.94
N ALA A 305 -27.71 10.58 -35.89
CA ALA A 305 -26.38 9.95 -35.81
C ALA A 305 -25.24 10.98 -35.63
N SER A 306 -25.42 12.23 -36.07
CA SER A 306 -24.45 13.30 -35.89
C SER A 306 -24.36 13.85 -34.44
N ASP A 307 -25.36 13.51 -33.62
CA ASP A 307 -25.48 13.96 -32.23
C ASP A 307 -25.44 12.77 -31.26
N ASP A 308 -25.20 11.58 -31.78
CA ASP A 308 -25.02 10.34 -31.03
C ASP A 308 -23.54 10.16 -30.69
N ALA A 309 -23.19 10.17 -29.39
CA ALA A 309 -21.82 10.11 -28.93
C ALA A 309 -21.11 8.80 -29.36
N ALA A 310 -21.81 7.68 -29.39
CA ALA A 310 -21.25 6.42 -29.86
C ALA A 310 -21.00 6.41 -31.37
N ALA A 311 -21.99 6.88 -32.15
CA ALA A 311 -21.86 6.94 -33.59
C ALA A 311 -20.72 7.86 -34.06
N VAL A 312 -20.55 9.00 -33.42
CA VAL A 312 -19.51 9.97 -33.79
C VAL A 312 -18.12 9.52 -33.34
N ASN A 313 -18.00 9.00 -32.13
CA ASN A 313 -16.68 8.65 -31.57
C ASN A 313 -16.13 7.31 -32.09
N TRP A 314 -17.01 6.33 -32.35
CA TRP A 314 -16.59 5.00 -32.81
C TRP A 314 -16.89 4.72 -34.27
N GLY A 315 -17.90 5.40 -34.84
CA GLY A 315 -18.30 5.21 -36.23
C GLY A 315 -18.88 3.84 -36.55
N GLY A 316 -18.88 3.47 -37.85
CA GLY A 316 -19.40 2.20 -38.32
C GLY A 316 -20.88 2.01 -38.00
N ALA A 317 -21.24 0.87 -37.38
CA ALA A 317 -22.62 0.55 -37.01
C ALA A 317 -22.90 0.85 -35.50
N TRP A 318 -21.94 1.43 -34.77
CA TRP A 318 -22.10 1.75 -33.37
C TRP A 318 -23.03 2.96 -33.18
N ARG A 319 -23.88 2.88 -32.17
CA ARG A 319 -24.78 3.95 -31.74
C ARG A 319 -25.12 3.81 -30.26
N MET A 320 -25.73 4.82 -29.70
CA MET A 320 -26.35 4.73 -28.37
C MET A 320 -27.56 3.79 -28.42
N PRO A 321 -27.83 3.00 -27.36
CA PRO A 321 -29.04 2.19 -27.25
C PRO A 321 -30.28 3.08 -27.18
N THR A 322 -31.42 2.60 -27.68
CA THR A 322 -32.71 3.19 -27.36
C THR A 322 -33.17 2.81 -25.95
N LYS A 323 -34.23 3.47 -25.47
CA LYS A 323 -34.84 3.09 -24.18
C LYS A 323 -35.33 1.63 -24.21
N GLU A 324 -35.95 1.20 -25.31
CA GLU A 324 -36.48 -0.15 -25.49
C GLU A 324 -35.36 -1.21 -25.43
N GLU A 325 -34.18 -0.92 -25.98
CA GLU A 325 -33.02 -1.79 -25.91
C GLU A 325 -32.40 -1.84 -24.51
N GLN A 326 -32.46 -0.73 -23.76
CA GLN A 326 -32.11 -0.74 -22.32
C GLN A 326 -33.12 -1.54 -21.50
N ASP A 327 -34.44 -1.41 -21.78
CA ASP A 327 -35.50 -2.22 -21.17
C ASP A 327 -35.24 -3.73 -21.43
N GLU A 328 -34.91 -4.08 -22.68
CA GLU A 328 -34.60 -5.46 -23.04
C GLU A 328 -33.38 -5.99 -22.22
N LEU A 329 -32.32 -5.19 -22.07
CA LEU A 329 -31.17 -5.52 -21.25
C LEU A 329 -31.54 -5.75 -19.78
N CYS A 330 -32.37 -4.86 -19.21
CA CYS A 330 -32.80 -4.96 -17.82
C CYS A 330 -33.65 -6.21 -17.57
N ASN A 331 -34.58 -6.53 -18.48
CA ASN A 331 -35.58 -7.57 -18.26
C ASN A 331 -35.09 -8.98 -18.65
N ASN A 332 -34.14 -9.11 -19.61
CA ASN A 332 -33.78 -10.39 -20.20
C ASN A 332 -32.38 -10.86 -19.78
N CYS A 333 -31.64 -10.09 -18.99
CA CYS A 333 -30.30 -10.47 -18.50
C CYS A 333 -30.28 -10.68 -16.99
N THR A 334 -29.29 -11.44 -16.53
CA THR A 334 -29.00 -11.58 -15.09
C THR A 334 -27.96 -10.54 -14.67
N TRP A 335 -28.30 -9.76 -13.64
CA TRP A 335 -27.46 -8.71 -13.10
C TRP A 335 -26.82 -9.16 -11.80
N THR A 336 -25.47 -9.14 -11.74
CA THR A 336 -24.70 -9.52 -10.56
C THR A 336 -23.76 -8.39 -10.18
N TRP A 337 -23.93 -7.79 -9.01
CA TRP A 337 -23.03 -6.76 -8.50
C TRP A 337 -21.69 -7.36 -8.12
N ILE A 338 -20.61 -6.85 -8.70
CA ILE A 338 -19.23 -7.33 -8.47
C ILE A 338 -18.26 -6.16 -8.46
N THR A 339 -17.04 -6.43 -7.99
CA THR A 339 -15.86 -5.57 -8.22
C THR A 339 -14.98 -6.24 -9.28
N GLN A 340 -14.70 -5.54 -10.37
CA GLN A 340 -13.80 -5.98 -11.43
C GLN A 340 -12.59 -5.04 -11.51
N ASN A 341 -11.40 -5.57 -11.30
CA ASN A 341 -10.13 -4.80 -11.34
C ASN A 341 -10.15 -3.51 -10.47
N GLY A 342 -10.80 -3.56 -9.32
CA GLY A 342 -10.91 -2.43 -8.38
C GLY A 342 -12.17 -1.59 -8.54
N GLU A 343 -12.88 -1.66 -9.68
CA GLU A 343 -14.09 -0.88 -9.95
C GLU A 343 -15.37 -1.68 -9.67
N ASN A 344 -16.30 -1.07 -8.97
CA ASN A 344 -17.63 -1.64 -8.69
C ASN A 344 -18.54 -1.49 -9.90
N GLY A 345 -19.44 -2.45 -10.08
CA GLY A 345 -20.43 -2.41 -11.15
C GLY A 345 -21.23 -3.70 -11.28
N TYR A 346 -21.93 -3.85 -12.38
CA TYR A 346 -22.69 -5.05 -12.67
C TYR A 346 -22.03 -5.88 -13.79
N LYS A 347 -21.84 -7.16 -13.50
CA LYS A 347 -21.73 -8.17 -14.54
C LYS A 347 -23.13 -8.48 -15.03
N VAL A 348 -23.41 -8.13 -16.29
CA VAL A 348 -24.69 -8.37 -16.97
C VAL A 348 -24.53 -9.57 -17.88
N THR A 349 -25.23 -10.67 -17.58
CA THR A 349 -25.12 -11.95 -18.29
C THR A 349 -26.39 -12.22 -19.06
N GLY A 350 -26.26 -12.38 -20.37
CA GLY A 350 -27.35 -12.75 -21.28
C GLY A 350 -27.77 -14.21 -21.15
N THR A 351 -28.89 -14.55 -21.77
CA THR A 351 -29.46 -15.93 -21.77
C THR A 351 -28.56 -16.96 -22.46
N ASN A 352 -27.65 -16.52 -23.31
CA ASN A 352 -26.65 -17.36 -23.99
C ASN A 352 -25.36 -17.56 -23.20
N GLY A 353 -25.27 -16.97 -21.98
CA GLY A 353 -24.12 -17.08 -21.08
C GLY A 353 -23.00 -16.08 -21.30
N ASN A 354 -23.03 -15.31 -22.40
CA ASN A 354 -22.10 -14.20 -22.60
C ASN A 354 -22.40 -13.05 -21.64
N SER A 355 -21.40 -12.23 -21.32
CA SER A 355 -21.58 -11.14 -20.37
C SER A 355 -20.77 -9.91 -20.72
N ILE A 356 -21.25 -8.75 -20.27
CA ILE A 356 -20.53 -7.48 -20.24
C ILE A 356 -20.41 -7.00 -18.81
N PHE A 357 -19.49 -6.10 -18.55
CA PHE A 357 -19.39 -5.39 -17.28
C PHE A 357 -19.78 -3.91 -17.47
N LEU A 358 -20.71 -3.42 -16.64
CA LEU A 358 -21.13 -2.02 -16.58
C LEU A 358 -20.60 -1.41 -15.28
N PRO A 359 -19.54 -0.58 -15.31
CA PRO A 359 -19.02 0.06 -14.12
C PRO A 359 -19.99 1.08 -13.53
N ALA A 360 -19.95 1.25 -12.20
CA ALA A 360 -20.71 2.25 -11.47
C ALA A 360 -20.09 3.65 -11.68
N ALA A 361 -20.22 4.18 -12.89
CA ALA A 361 -19.52 5.36 -13.37
C ALA A 361 -20.05 6.69 -12.78
N GLY A 362 -21.19 6.67 -12.04
CA GLY A 362 -21.80 7.88 -11.54
C GLY A 362 -22.38 8.80 -12.62
N LEU A 363 -22.34 10.10 -12.36
CA LEU A 363 -22.76 11.15 -13.29
C LEU A 363 -21.96 12.45 -13.07
N ARG A 364 -21.87 13.30 -14.09
CA ARG A 364 -21.35 14.67 -13.96
C ARG A 364 -22.46 15.69 -13.94
N SER A 365 -22.40 16.62 -12.98
CA SER A 365 -23.21 17.82 -12.92
C SER A 365 -22.34 18.98 -12.47
N ASP A 366 -22.54 20.14 -13.03
CA ASP A 366 -21.62 21.27 -12.91
C ASP A 366 -20.17 20.80 -13.27
N SER A 367 -19.20 21.08 -12.43
CA SER A 367 -17.80 20.62 -12.62
C SER A 367 -17.46 19.35 -11.84
N SER A 368 -18.43 18.69 -11.19
CA SER A 368 -18.17 17.58 -10.27
C SER A 368 -18.67 16.25 -10.81
N LEU A 369 -17.98 15.18 -10.37
CA LEU A 369 -18.39 13.79 -10.56
C LEU A 369 -19.08 13.31 -9.27
N TYR A 370 -20.29 12.75 -9.40
CA TYR A 370 -21.10 12.27 -8.29
C TYR A 370 -21.32 10.76 -8.39
N TYR A 371 -21.38 10.09 -7.25
CA TYR A 371 -21.77 8.68 -7.10
C TYR A 371 -20.93 7.67 -7.86
N ALA A 372 -19.72 8.03 -8.34
CA ALA A 372 -18.81 7.07 -8.92
C ALA A 372 -18.45 5.97 -7.90
N GLY A 373 -18.36 4.73 -8.35
CA GLY A 373 -18.15 3.55 -7.52
C GLY A 373 -19.39 3.03 -6.76
N SER A 374 -20.51 3.77 -6.79
CA SER A 374 -21.77 3.39 -6.11
C SER A 374 -22.97 3.28 -7.04
N ASN A 375 -23.08 4.15 -8.05
CA ASN A 375 -24.20 4.17 -8.99
C ASN A 375 -23.69 4.19 -10.43
N GLY A 376 -24.42 3.56 -11.36
CA GLY A 376 -24.21 3.68 -12.80
C GLY A 376 -25.31 4.52 -13.45
N GLY A 377 -24.91 5.38 -14.40
CA GLY A 377 -25.83 6.15 -15.22
C GLY A 377 -25.42 6.09 -16.70
N TYR A 378 -26.27 5.58 -17.57
CA TYR A 378 -25.95 5.35 -18.97
C TYR A 378 -27.03 5.90 -19.90
N TRP A 379 -26.70 6.91 -20.71
CA TRP A 379 -27.66 7.49 -21.64
C TRP A 379 -28.25 6.48 -22.63
N SER A 380 -29.56 6.61 -22.88
CA SER A 380 -30.17 6.13 -24.11
C SER A 380 -30.20 7.24 -25.18
N SER A 381 -30.48 6.89 -26.43
CA SER A 381 -30.71 7.86 -27.51
C SER A 381 -32.14 8.45 -27.49
N SER A 382 -32.99 8.06 -26.53
CA SER A 382 -34.43 8.40 -26.50
C SER A 382 -34.72 9.60 -25.61
N LEU A 383 -35.45 10.57 -26.14
CA LEU A 383 -35.94 11.76 -25.45
C LEU A 383 -37.09 11.40 -24.48
N LEU A 384 -37.15 12.04 -23.33
CA LEU A 384 -38.37 12.04 -22.49
C LEU A 384 -39.43 12.95 -23.12
N THR A 385 -40.47 12.37 -23.72
CA THR A 385 -41.48 13.11 -24.51
C THR A 385 -42.40 14.02 -23.69
N ASP A 386 -42.67 13.62 -22.44
CA ASP A 386 -43.53 14.38 -21.51
C ASP A 386 -42.81 15.56 -20.85
N ASN A 387 -41.48 15.56 -20.89
CA ASN A 387 -40.64 16.66 -20.39
C ASN A 387 -39.35 16.73 -21.22
N THR A 388 -39.35 17.53 -22.27
CA THR A 388 -38.23 17.64 -23.20
C THR A 388 -36.94 18.20 -22.62
N GLY A 389 -36.92 18.66 -21.37
CA GLY A 389 -35.73 18.98 -20.58
C GLY A 389 -34.97 17.75 -20.12
N GLY A 390 -35.56 16.55 -20.21
CA GLY A 390 -34.98 15.27 -19.84
C GLY A 390 -34.76 14.29 -20.97
N ALA A 391 -33.98 13.27 -20.75
CA ALA A 391 -33.82 12.10 -21.61
C ALA A 391 -33.78 10.82 -20.77
N TYR A 392 -34.09 9.69 -21.39
CA TYR A 392 -34.03 8.40 -20.70
C TYR A 392 -32.60 7.90 -20.54
N PHE A 393 -32.33 7.27 -19.41
CA PHE A 393 -31.07 6.64 -19.09
C PHE A 393 -31.28 5.38 -18.24
N LEU A 394 -30.39 4.41 -18.38
CA LEU A 394 -30.29 3.25 -17.52
C LEU A 394 -29.59 3.69 -16.23
N PHE A 395 -30.22 3.46 -15.09
CA PHE A 395 -29.70 3.69 -13.76
C PHE A 395 -29.51 2.37 -13.02
N PHE A 396 -28.46 2.28 -12.22
CA PHE A 396 -28.33 1.21 -11.24
C PHE A 396 -27.54 1.65 -9.99
N SER A 397 -27.84 0.96 -8.89
CA SER A 397 -27.05 0.94 -7.65
C SER A 397 -26.85 -0.53 -7.26
N SER A 398 -26.17 -0.82 -6.15
CA SER A 398 -26.01 -2.20 -5.68
C SER A 398 -27.31 -2.96 -5.37
N SER A 399 -28.45 -2.27 -5.30
CA SER A 399 -29.77 -2.83 -4.94
C SER A 399 -30.90 -2.53 -5.93
N ASP A 400 -30.62 -1.76 -6.97
CA ASP A 400 -31.65 -1.30 -7.92
C ASP A 400 -31.09 -1.28 -9.33
N VAL A 401 -31.88 -1.69 -10.33
CA VAL A 401 -31.58 -1.61 -11.75
C VAL A 401 -32.86 -1.28 -12.47
N ASP A 402 -32.96 -0.09 -13.03
CA ASP A 402 -34.13 0.34 -13.81
C ASP A 402 -33.73 1.47 -14.76
N TRP A 403 -34.65 1.86 -15.65
CA TRP A 403 -34.50 3.07 -16.44
C TRP A 403 -35.18 4.24 -15.73
N TYR A 404 -34.56 5.42 -15.87
CA TYR A 404 -35.08 6.67 -15.34
C TYR A 404 -34.96 7.78 -16.38
N SER A 405 -35.27 9.00 -16.00
CA SER A 405 -35.00 10.21 -16.79
C SER A 405 -34.21 11.22 -16.00
N TYR A 406 -33.34 11.93 -16.68
CA TYR A 406 -32.54 12.98 -16.06
C TYR A 406 -32.36 14.18 -16.98
N TYR A 407 -31.87 15.28 -16.43
CA TYR A 407 -31.63 16.50 -17.21
C TYR A 407 -30.58 16.26 -18.31
N ARG A 408 -30.93 16.70 -19.55
CA ARG A 408 -30.11 16.49 -20.75
C ARG A 408 -28.70 17.09 -20.67
N PHE A 409 -28.50 18.14 -19.88
CA PHE A 409 -27.19 18.77 -19.69
C PHE A 409 -26.22 17.90 -18.87
N SER A 410 -26.72 16.98 -18.07
CA SER A 410 -25.89 16.14 -17.20
C SER A 410 -25.02 15.20 -18.01
N GLY A 411 -23.82 14.94 -17.53
CA GLY A 411 -22.88 14.01 -18.14
C GLY A 411 -23.09 12.59 -17.64
N HIS A 412 -23.45 11.67 -18.54
CA HIS A 412 -23.49 10.24 -18.25
C HIS A 412 -22.58 9.48 -19.20
N SER A 413 -22.16 8.27 -18.79
CA SER A 413 -21.45 7.35 -19.66
C SER A 413 -22.34 6.86 -20.82
N VAL A 414 -21.70 6.40 -21.87
CA VAL A 414 -22.35 5.81 -23.04
C VAL A 414 -21.81 4.39 -23.25
N ARG A 415 -22.71 3.40 -23.20
CA ARG A 415 -22.41 2.02 -23.58
C ARG A 415 -23.02 1.77 -24.97
N PRO A 416 -22.21 1.65 -26.03
CA PRO A 416 -22.69 1.49 -27.38
C PRO A 416 -23.37 0.14 -27.66
N VAL A 417 -24.24 0.17 -28.69
CA VAL A 417 -24.82 -1.03 -29.28
C VAL A 417 -24.59 -1.04 -30.81
N CYS A 418 -24.65 -2.22 -31.40
CA CYS A 418 -24.69 -2.40 -32.86
C CYS A 418 -25.60 -3.58 -33.22
N PRO A 419 -26.06 -3.67 -34.50
CA PRO A 419 -26.91 -4.78 -35.00
C PRO A 419 -26.31 -6.17 -34.83
#